data_939537d2bb2151da698543d812e6e6f7
#
_entry.id   939537d2bb2151da698543d812e6e6f7
#
_cell.length_a   1.000
_cell.length_b   1.000
_cell.length_c   1.000
_cell.angle_alpha   90.00
_cell.angle_beta   90.00
_cell.angle_gamma   90.00
#
_symmetry.space_group_name_H-M   'P 1'
#
loop_
_entity.id
_entity.type
_entity.pdbx_description
1 polymer ?
#
loop_
_entity_poly.entity_id
_entity_poly.type
_entity_poly.pdbx_seq_one_letter_code
_entity_poly.pdbx_strand_id
1 'polypeptide(L)'
;MAVWDNPDVGLLYEINGLAESAPTWADRTMEYVGEYGIVAVLVLLGALAWWRVVRRKETSEEAVAGFAGLLWAPLAAGVALLLNIPIREFVGRPRPFVEHKGLEVLVQGKDDYSFVSDHSTLAMALAVGVFMVHRRYGLLGILLAVLAGASRIYMGVHYPTDVIGGLALGAAVALLLAPVAMWGLTPLVRRLESAPRTGALVWAGPGVHAAREGRTDVTSALREEAGPEPAGDSGVQPRRRGRSGRGERDLAA
;
A
#
# COMPACT_ATOMS: atom_id res chain seq x y z
N MET A 1 29.69 1.17 -27.16
CA MET A 1 29.47 0.12 -26.15
C MET A 1 28.14 -0.54 -26.42
N ALA A 2 28.08 -1.86 -26.43
CA ALA A 2 26.80 -2.55 -26.60
C ALA A 2 25.87 -2.24 -25.43
N VAL A 3 24.56 -2.18 -25.65
CA VAL A 3 23.55 -1.91 -24.61
C VAL A 3 23.66 -2.86 -23.41
N TRP A 4 24.20 -4.06 -23.66
CA TRP A 4 24.39 -5.13 -22.66
C TRP A 4 25.63 -4.97 -21.76
N ASP A 5 26.55 -4.02 -22.07
CA ASP A 5 27.72 -3.78 -21.25
C ASP A 5 27.38 -2.99 -19.95
N ASN A 6 26.18 -2.39 -19.88
CA ASN A 6 25.67 -1.69 -18.72
C ASN A 6 24.32 -2.29 -18.30
N PRO A 7 24.27 -3.07 -17.20
CA PRO A 7 23.04 -3.70 -16.73
C PRO A 7 21.89 -2.74 -16.45
N ASP A 8 22.22 -1.50 -16.04
CA ASP A 8 21.23 -0.45 -15.75
C ASP A 8 20.49 -0.01 -17.02
N VAL A 9 21.23 0.12 -18.13
CA VAL A 9 20.68 0.46 -19.44
C VAL A 9 19.96 -0.74 -20.06
N GLY A 10 20.51 -1.94 -19.92
CA GLY A 10 19.88 -3.17 -20.42
C GLY A 10 18.48 -3.38 -19.81
N LEU A 11 18.39 -3.33 -18.49
CA LEU A 11 17.12 -3.48 -17.77
C LEU A 11 16.13 -2.34 -18.07
N LEU A 12 16.62 -1.11 -18.30
CA LEU A 12 15.80 0.00 -18.74
C LEU A 12 15.10 -0.34 -20.08
N TYR A 13 15.83 -0.79 -21.08
CA TYR A 13 15.26 -1.14 -22.38
C TYR A 13 14.31 -2.33 -22.31
N GLU A 14 14.61 -3.34 -21.50
CA GLU A 14 13.70 -4.49 -21.30
C GLU A 14 12.35 -4.06 -20.71
N ILE A 15 12.36 -3.22 -19.66
CA ILE A 15 11.13 -2.78 -19.02
C ILE A 15 10.39 -1.74 -19.86
N ASN A 16 11.09 -0.78 -20.47
CA ASN A 16 10.49 0.24 -21.33
C ASN A 16 9.96 -0.35 -22.64
N GLY A 17 10.61 -1.38 -23.18
CA GLY A 17 10.11 -2.09 -24.38
C GLY A 17 8.72 -2.72 -24.21
N LEU A 18 8.25 -2.93 -22.98
CA LEU A 18 6.87 -3.32 -22.73
C LEU A 18 5.88 -2.19 -23.07
N ALA A 19 6.30 -0.93 -22.95
CA ALA A 19 5.47 0.23 -23.34
C ALA A 19 5.36 0.33 -24.88
N GLU A 20 6.43 0.05 -25.63
CA GLU A 20 6.42 0.08 -27.08
C GLU A 20 5.35 -0.88 -27.69
N SER A 21 5.13 -2.02 -27.03
CA SER A 21 4.16 -3.03 -27.47
C SER A 21 2.76 -2.88 -26.83
N ALA A 22 2.60 -1.96 -25.89
CA ALA A 22 1.37 -1.79 -25.14
C ALA A 22 0.32 -0.99 -25.94
N PRO A 23 -0.98 -1.26 -25.73
CA PRO A 23 -2.01 -0.42 -26.33
C PRO A 23 -2.06 0.93 -25.61
N THR A 24 -2.39 1.99 -26.32
CA THR A 24 -2.40 3.40 -25.84
C THR A 24 -3.21 3.64 -24.54
N TRP A 25 -4.26 2.85 -24.31
CA TRP A 25 -5.02 2.93 -23.06
C TRP A 25 -4.20 2.42 -21.85
N ALA A 26 -3.33 1.42 -22.04
CA ALA A 26 -2.48 0.88 -20.98
C ALA A 26 -1.38 1.90 -20.61
N ASP A 27 -0.77 2.54 -21.60
CA ASP A 27 0.24 3.58 -21.38
C ASP A 27 -0.35 4.78 -20.64
N ARG A 28 -1.51 5.27 -21.07
CA ARG A 28 -2.23 6.33 -20.34
C ARG A 28 -2.57 5.94 -18.91
N THR A 29 -3.01 4.70 -18.70
CA THR A 29 -3.29 4.20 -17.36
C THR A 29 -2.03 4.17 -16.52
N MET A 30 -0.92 3.68 -17.08
CA MET A 30 0.37 3.63 -16.40
C MET A 30 0.89 5.03 -16.08
N GLU A 31 0.73 5.99 -16.99
CA GLU A 31 1.06 7.39 -16.77
C GLU A 31 0.30 7.97 -15.57
N TYR A 32 -1.05 7.93 -15.58
CA TYR A 32 -1.85 8.50 -14.49
C TYR A 32 -1.69 7.75 -13.17
N VAL A 33 -1.69 6.42 -13.20
CA VAL A 33 -1.54 5.60 -11.99
C VAL A 33 -0.13 5.76 -11.42
N GLY A 34 0.89 5.75 -12.27
CA GLY A 34 2.27 5.91 -11.85
C GLY A 34 2.60 7.33 -11.38
N GLU A 35 2.04 8.38 -12.01
CA GLU A 35 2.33 9.77 -11.63
C GLU A 35 1.57 10.18 -10.35
N TYR A 36 0.29 9.81 -10.24
CA TYR A 36 -0.58 10.29 -9.15
C TYR A 36 -1.23 9.16 -8.34
N GLY A 37 -1.62 8.07 -9.01
CA GLY A 37 -2.49 7.05 -8.42
C GLY A 37 -1.84 6.34 -7.23
N ILE A 38 -0.59 5.89 -7.36
CA ILE A 38 0.09 5.15 -6.29
C ILE A 38 0.31 6.04 -5.07
N VAL A 39 0.70 7.30 -5.28
CA VAL A 39 0.88 8.25 -4.17
C VAL A 39 -0.45 8.51 -3.46
N ALA A 40 -1.55 8.67 -4.21
CA ALA A 40 -2.88 8.84 -3.64
C ALA A 40 -3.29 7.60 -2.80
N VAL A 41 -3.03 6.38 -3.30
CA VAL A 41 -3.29 5.14 -2.55
C VAL A 41 -2.44 5.06 -1.28
N LEU A 42 -1.18 5.48 -1.30
CA LEU A 42 -0.33 5.54 -0.10
C LEU A 42 -0.87 6.50 0.95
N VAL A 43 -1.36 7.66 0.55
CA VAL A 43 -2.02 8.62 1.45
C VAL A 43 -3.31 8.01 2.03
N LEU A 44 -4.11 7.34 1.21
CA LEU A 44 -5.32 6.63 1.66
C LEU A 44 -4.99 5.49 2.62
N LEU A 45 -3.91 4.76 2.42
CA LEU A 45 -3.43 3.74 3.37
C LEU A 45 -3.05 4.36 4.72
N GLY A 46 -2.38 5.50 4.72
CA GLY A 46 -2.09 6.26 5.94
C GLY A 46 -3.38 6.71 6.65
N ALA A 47 -4.34 7.26 5.91
CA ALA A 47 -5.65 7.65 6.44
C ALA A 47 -6.44 6.44 6.99
N LEU A 48 -6.37 5.29 6.31
CA LEU A 48 -7.00 4.05 6.76
C LEU A 48 -6.33 3.51 8.03
N ALA A 49 -5.00 3.57 8.12
CA ALA A 49 -4.25 3.21 9.32
C ALA A 49 -4.65 4.11 10.50
N TRP A 50 -4.76 5.41 10.28
CA TRP A 50 -5.29 6.33 11.28
C TRP A 50 -6.69 5.96 11.72
N TRP A 51 -7.63 5.79 10.78
CA TRP A 51 -9.03 5.51 11.08
C TRP A 51 -9.27 4.17 11.75
N ARG A 52 -8.63 3.10 11.25
CA ARG A 52 -8.87 1.70 11.67
C ARG A 52 -8.02 1.27 12.84
N VAL A 53 -6.83 1.85 13.00
CA VAL A 53 -5.84 1.42 13.98
C VAL A 53 -5.61 2.48 15.05
N VAL A 54 -5.09 3.66 14.65
CA VAL A 54 -4.59 4.66 15.61
C VAL A 54 -5.71 5.20 16.49
N ARG A 55 -6.83 5.64 15.89
CA ARG A 55 -7.97 6.18 16.68
C ARG A 55 -8.62 5.16 17.62
N ARG A 56 -8.37 3.89 17.40
CA ARG A 56 -8.98 2.77 18.15
C ARG A 56 -7.99 2.08 19.07
N LYS A 57 -6.89 2.73 19.41
CA LYS A 57 -5.94 2.22 20.40
C LYS A 57 -6.59 2.17 21.79
N GLU A 58 -6.17 1.21 22.62
CA GLU A 58 -6.70 1.01 23.95
C GLU A 58 -6.37 2.18 24.87
N THR A 59 -5.18 2.74 24.70
CA THR A 59 -4.71 3.87 25.50
C THR A 59 -4.49 5.13 24.66
N SER A 60 -4.69 6.29 25.29
CA SER A 60 -4.38 7.59 24.70
C SER A 60 -2.90 7.69 24.30
N GLU A 61 -1.98 7.17 25.11
CA GLU A 61 -0.54 7.23 24.84
C GLU A 61 -0.16 6.46 23.56
N GLU A 62 -0.74 5.28 23.35
CA GLU A 62 -0.51 4.53 22.11
C GLU A 62 -1.11 5.24 20.88
N ALA A 63 -2.28 5.88 21.06
CA ALA A 63 -2.91 6.67 19.99
C ALA A 63 -2.06 7.90 19.65
N VAL A 64 -1.54 8.61 20.65
CA VAL A 64 -0.62 9.75 20.48
C VAL A 64 0.64 9.33 19.73
N ALA A 65 1.29 8.24 20.16
CA ALA A 65 2.49 7.74 19.50
C ALA A 65 2.20 7.30 18.04
N GLY A 66 1.10 6.60 17.81
CA GLY A 66 0.68 6.17 16.48
C GLY A 66 0.34 7.34 15.56
N PHE A 67 -0.37 8.35 16.08
CA PHE A 67 -0.71 9.55 15.30
C PHE A 67 0.54 10.39 14.96
N ALA A 68 1.47 10.54 15.90
CA ALA A 68 2.75 11.19 15.67
C ALA A 68 3.56 10.46 14.57
N GLY A 69 3.56 9.12 14.59
CA GLY A 69 4.19 8.30 13.55
C GLY A 69 3.55 8.48 12.17
N LEU A 70 2.22 8.60 12.09
CA LEU A 70 1.54 8.88 10.82
C LEU A 70 1.79 10.30 10.31
N LEU A 71 1.92 11.28 11.20
CA LEU A 71 2.33 12.65 10.80
C LEU A 71 3.78 12.67 10.31
N TRP A 72 4.64 11.83 10.88
CA TRP A 72 6.01 11.71 10.43
C TRP A 72 6.13 11.23 8.99
N ALA A 73 5.26 10.35 8.50
CA ALA A 73 5.33 9.80 7.15
C ALA A 73 5.41 10.87 6.04
N PRO A 74 4.47 11.83 5.92
CA PRO A 74 4.56 12.89 4.93
C PRO A 74 5.69 13.89 5.21
N LEU A 75 6.05 14.12 6.46
CA LEU A 75 7.19 14.97 6.82
C LEU A 75 8.52 14.34 6.38
N ALA A 76 8.68 13.03 6.63
CA ALA A 76 9.86 12.28 6.16
C ALA A 76 9.98 12.33 4.63
N ALA A 77 8.86 12.18 3.91
CA ALA A 77 8.82 12.31 2.46
C ALA A 77 9.27 13.71 2.02
N GLY A 78 8.75 14.76 2.64
CA GLY A 78 9.18 16.14 2.37
C GLY A 78 10.66 16.37 2.63
N VAL A 79 11.19 15.88 3.77
CA VAL A 79 12.62 15.97 4.11
C VAL A 79 13.46 15.20 3.09
N ALA A 80 13.04 13.99 2.70
CA ALA A 80 13.78 13.19 1.72
C ALA A 80 13.84 13.87 0.34
N LEU A 81 12.75 14.50 -0.11
CA LEU A 81 12.72 15.26 -1.35
C LEU A 81 13.63 16.51 -1.27
N LEU A 82 13.62 17.22 -0.15
CA LEU A 82 14.51 18.36 0.07
C LEU A 82 16.00 17.93 0.04
N LEU A 83 16.33 16.80 0.65
CA LEU A 83 17.69 16.24 0.60
C LEU A 83 18.05 15.74 -0.80
N ASN A 84 17.09 15.34 -1.61
CA ASN A 84 17.34 14.92 -2.99
C ASN A 84 17.81 16.07 -3.89
N ILE A 85 17.41 17.32 -3.60
CA ILE A 85 17.81 18.48 -4.43
C ILE A 85 19.33 18.58 -4.57
N PRO A 86 20.13 18.72 -3.49
CA PRO A 86 21.59 18.79 -3.61
C PRO A 86 22.21 17.48 -4.11
N ILE A 87 21.62 16.31 -3.82
CA ILE A 87 22.12 15.02 -4.32
C ILE A 87 22.00 14.99 -5.84
N ARG A 88 20.87 15.40 -6.38
CA ARG A 88 20.57 15.46 -7.82
C ARG A 88 21.55 16.36 -8.55
N GLU A 89 21.76 17.56 -8.05
CA GLU A 89 22.71 18.54 -8.62
C GLU A 89 24.16 18.04 -8.56
N PHE A 90 24.53 17.39 -7.44
CA PHE A 90 25.89 16.86 -7.27
C PHE A 90 26.18 15.69 -8.22
N VAL A 91 25.22 14.78 -8.43
CA VAL A 91 25.37 13.63 -9.33
C VAL A 91 25.30 14.07 -10.79
N GLY A 92 24.42 15.00 -11.14
CA GLY A 92 24.28 15.58 -12.47
C GLY A 92 23.98 14.55 -13.56
N ARG A 93 23.27 13.45 -13.24
CA ARG A 93 22.99 12.37 -14.21
C ARG A 93 21.90 12.79 -15.19
N PRO A 94 22.16 12.80 -16.52
CA PRO A 94 21.12 13.05 -17.51
C PRO A 94 20.01 12.00 -17.46
N ARG A 95 18.81 12.38 -17.87
CA ARG A 95 17.69 11.42 -17.97
C ARG A 95 17.92 10.44 -19.13
N PRO A 96 17.37 9.20 -19.03
CA PRO A 96 17.56 8.15 -20.03
C PRO A 96 17.27 8.62 -21.46
N PHE A 97 16.19 9.33 -21.68
CA PHE A 97 15.76 9.78 -23.02
C PHE A 97 16.66 10.87 -23.63
N VAL A 98 17.54 11.50 -22.84
CA VAL A 98 18.54 12.47 -23.34
C VAL A 98 19.73 11.72 -23.96
N GLU A 99 20.16 10.62 -23.34
CA GLU A 99 21.35 9.88 -23.77
C GLU A 99 21.04 8.69 -24.68
N HIS A 100 19.83 8.12 -24.56
CA HIS A 100 19.42 6.88 -25.23
C HIS A 100 18.26 7.13 -26.18
N LYS A 101 18.41 6.69 -27.44
CA LYS A 101 17.36 6.77 -28.47
C LYS A 101 16.49 5.53 -28.47
N GLY A 102 15.26 5.64 -28.92
CA GLY A 102 14.33 4.51 -29.06
C GLY A 102 13.67 4.10 -27.75
N LEU A 103 13.64 4.98 -26.75
CA LEU A 103 12.84 4.81 -25.54
C LEU A 103 11.45 5.42 -25.76
N GLU A 104 10.43 4.70 -25.31
CA GLU A 104 9.06 5.23 -25.23
C GLU A 104 8.93 6.12 -23.99
N VAL A 105 8.78 7.43 -24.21
CA VAL A 105 8.73 8.43 -23.13
C VAL A 105 7.30 8.90 -22.94
N LEU A 106 6.63 8.35 -21.91
CA LEU A 106 5.22 8.63 -21.65
C LEU A 106 5.00 9.96 -20.92
N VAL A 107 5.99 10.43 -20.14
CA VAL A 107 5.91 11.68 -19.36
C VAL A 107 6.85 12.72 -19.95
N GLN A 108 6.30 13.84 -20.41
CA GLN A 108 7.06 14.94 -21.01
C GLN A 108 7.37 16.07 -20.02
N GLY A 109 8.29 16.98 -20.37
CA GLY A 109 8.58 18.19 -19.59
C GLY A 109 9.45 17.96 -18.37
N LYS A 110 10.28 16.89 -18.38
CA LYS A 110 11.27 16.62 -17.34
C LYS A 110 12.64 17.13 -17.81
N ASP A 111 13.00 18.34 -17.39
CA ASP A 111 14.25 19.03 -17.81
C ASP A 111 15.37 18.93 -16.76
N ASP A 112 15.09 18.29 -15.60
CA ASP A 112 16.01 18.10 -14.49
C ASP A 112 16.78 16.77 -14.58
N TYR A 113 17.80 16.60 -13.74
CA TYR A 113 18.59 15.37 -13.65
C TYR A 113 17.78 14.17 -13.13
N SER A 114 18.23 12.96 -13.46
CA SER A 114 17.48 11.73 -13.18
C SER A 114 17.69 11.15 -11.78
N PHE A 115 18.89 11.30 -11.19
CA PHE A 115 19.26 10.64 -9.91
C PHE A 115 18.99 11.53 -8.70
N VAL A 116 18.32 11.10 -7.64
CA VAL A 116 17.51 9.87 -7.53
C VAL A 116 16.03 10.16 -7.88
N SER A 117 15.24 9.11 -8.12
CA SER A 117 13.83 9.25 -8.47
C SER A 117 12.99 9.83 -7.32
N ASP A 118 12.39 11.01 -7.52
CA ASP A 118 11.52 11.67 -6.53
C ASP A 118 10.30 10.84 -6.16
N HIS A 119 9.67 10.22 -7.15
CA HIS A 119 8.49 9.36 -6.91
C HIS A 119 8.83 8.15 -6.06
N SER A 120 9.95 7.50 -6.32
CA SER A 120 10.43 6.37 -5.51
C SER A 120 10.77 6.81 -4.09
N THR A 121 11.41 7.96 -3.94
CA THR A 121 11.78 8.56 -2.65
C THR A 121 10.55 8.89 -1.82
N LEU A 122 9.60 9.62 -2.41
CA LEU A 122 8.33 9.99 -1.78
C LEU A 122 7.53 8.76 -1.35
N ALA A 123 7.32 7.82 -2.29
CA ALA A 123 6.51 6.64 -2.07
C ALA A 123 7.09 5.76 -0.95
N MET A 124 8.41 5.54 -0.94
CA MET A 124 9.05 4.71 0.09
C MET A 124 9.06 5.40 1.45
N ALA A 125 9.29 6.71 1.53
CA ALA A 125 9.25 7.43 2.80
C ALA A 125 7.85 7.36 3.43
N LEU A 126 6.78 7.56 2.64
CA LEU A 126 5.40 7.39 3.09
C LEU A 126 5.13 5.96 3.56
N ALA A 127 5.54 4.97 2.78
CA ALA A 127 5.31 3.56 3.08
C ALA A 127 6.00 3.11 4.37
N VAL A 128 7.25 3.50 4.56
CA VAL A 128 8.04 3.18 5.76
C VAL A 128 7.48 3.92 6.98
N GLY A 129 7.05 5.17 6.84
CA GLY A 129 6.37 5.90 7.92
C GLY A 129 5.09 5.19 8.39
N VAL A 130 4.26 4.70 7.46
CA VAL A 130 3.08 3.88 7.77
C VAL A 130 3.48 2.51 8.37
N PHE A 131 4.57 1.90 7.89
CA PHE A 131 5.08 0.63 8.41
C PHE A 131 5.47 0.70 9.89
N MET A 132 6.06 1.80 10.31
CA MET A 132 6.43 2.02 11.71
C MET A 132 5.20 2.05 12.64
N VAL A 133 4.04 2.45 12.14
CA VAL A 133 2.78 2.50 12.90
C VAL A 133 2.00 1.19 12.79
N HIS A 134 1.91 0.61 11.59
CA HIS A 134 1.16 -0.62 11.35
C HIS A 134 1.78 -1.47 10.21
N ARG A 135 2.39 -2.59 10.58
CA ARG A 135 3.19 -3.43 9.67
C ARG A 135 2.44 -3.87 8.41
N ARG A 136 1.17 -4.32 8.52
CA ARG A 136 0.41 -4.84 7.36
C ARG A 136 0.16 -3.76 6.32
N TYR A 137 -0.30 -2.57 6.75
CA TYR A 137 -0.51 -1.45 5.83
C TYR A 137 0.82 -0.93 5.28
N GLY A 138 1.87 -0.90 6.09
CA GLY A 138 3.20 -0.49 5.64
C GLY A 138 3.81 -1.47 4.62
N LEU A 139 3.68 -2.79 4.81
CA LEU A 139 4.15 -3.77 3.82
C LEU A 139 3.44 -3.60 2.47
N LEU A 140 2.11 -3.39 2.49
CA LEU A 140 1.39 -3.06 1.27
C LEU A 140 1.89 -1.75 0.66
N GLY A 141 2.17 -0.74 1.49
CA GLY A 141 2.75 0.53 1.05
C GLY A 141 4.12 0.35 0.41
N ILE A 142 5.00 -0.48 1.00
CA ILE A 142 6.33 -0.78 0.43
C ILE A 142 6.21 -1.46 -0.94
N LEU A 143 5.29 -2.42 -1.09
CA LEU A 143 5.01 -3.03 -2.39
C LEU A 143 4.58 -1.97 -3.41
N LEU A 144 3.67 -1.08 -3.02
CA LEU A 144 3.22 0.02 -3.89
C LEU A 144 4.35 1.00 -4.23
N ALA A 145 5.26 1.28 -3.30
CA ALA A 145 6.43 2.12 -3.55
C ALA A 145 7.39 1.49 -4.57
N VAL A 146 7.60 0.17 -4.50
CA VAL A 146 8.38 -0.56 -5.51
C VAL A 146 7.69 -0.51 -6.88
N LEU A 147 6.37 -0.70 -6.94
CA LEU A 147 5.60 -0.56 -8.18
C LEU A 147 5.63 0.87 -8.73
N ALA A 148 5.59 1.89 -7.87
CA ALA A 148 5.80 3.28 -8.28
C ALA A 148 7.17 3.49 -8.91
N GLY A 149 8.22 2.91 -8.32
CA GLY A 149 9.56 2.93 -8.90
C GLY A 149 9.62 2.23 -10.26
N ALA A 150 9.06 1.04 -10.36
CA ALA A 150 9.02 0.28 -11.62
C ALA A 150 8.28 1.04 -12.73
N SER A 151 7.20 1.75 -12.40
CA SER A 151 6.48 2.59 -13.36
C SER A 151 7.36 3.72 -13.94
N ARG A 152 8.35 4.23 -13.19
CA ARG A 152 9.28 5.26 -13.71
C ARG A 152 10.21 4.71 -14.77
N ILE A 153 10.64 3.46 -14.64
CA ILE A 153 11.47 2.76 -15.63
C ILE A 153 10.62 2.46 -16.87
N TYR A 154 9.41 1.93 -16.67
CA TYR A 154 8.45 1.67 -17.76
C TYR A 154 8.17 2.92 -18.61
N MET A 155 8.00 4.09 -17.97
CA MET A 155 7.77 5.37 -18.64
C MET A 155 9.02 5.99 -19.28
N GLY A 156 10.20 5.35 -19.21
CA GLY A 156 11.44 5.81 -19.82
C GLY A 156 12.08 7.05 -19.17
N VAL A 157 11.68 7.44 -17.95
CA VAL A 157 12.12 8.69 -17.32
C VAL A 157 13.21 8.53 -16.27
N HIS A 158 13.44 7.31 -15.78
CA HIS A 158 14.49 6.99 -14.80
C HIS A 158 15.18 5.66 -15.11
N TYR A 159 16.46 5.56 -14.74
CA TYR A 159 17.17 4.30 -14.72
C TYR A 159 16.76 3.44 -13.51
N PRO A 160 16.95 2.11 -13.56
CA PRO A 160 16.76 1.23 -12.40
C PRO A 160 17.51 1.68 -11.14
N THR A 161 18.76 2.12 -11.29
CA THR A 161 19.55 2.61 -10.15
C THR A 161 19.04 3.92 -9.56
N ASP A 162 18.41 4.80 -10.35
CA ASP A 162 17.73 6.01 -9.82
C ASP A 162 16.56 5.64 -8.92
N VAL A 163 15.84 4.60 -9.31
CA VAL A 163 14.70 4.05 -8.54
C VAL A 163 15.19 3.43 -7.24
N ILE A 164 16.21 2.56 -7.30
CA ILE A 164 16.80 1.92 -6.11
C ILE A 164 17.34 2.99 -5.16
N GLY A 165 18.06 3.98 -5.68
CA GLY A 165 18.57 5.11 -4.90
C GLY A 165 17.46 5.90 -4.23
N GLY A 166 16.35 6.15 -4.94
CA GLY A 166 15.18 6.84 -4.39
C GLY A 166 14.50 6.05 -3.27
N LEU A 167 14.28 4.74 -3.48
CA LEU A 167 13.74 3.86 -2.46
C LEU A 167 14.63 3.83 -1.21
N ALA A 168 15.95 3.74 -1.40
CA ALA A 168 16.92 3.75 -0.32
C ALA A 168 16.92 5.09 0.45
N LEU A 169 16.90 6.22 -0.25
CA LEU A 169 16.87 7.56 0.35
C LEU A 169 15.58 7.76 1.16
N GLY A 170 14.43 7.43 0.59
CA GLY A 170 13.15 7.55 1.28
C GLY A 170 13.09 6.70 2.56
N ALA A 171 13.54 5.43 2.48
CA ALA A 171 13.60 4.55 3.64
C ALA A 171 14.58 5.05 4.70
N ALA A 172 15.79 5.46 4.29
CA ALA A 172 16.82 5.95 5.19
C ALA A 172 16.36 7.19 5.98
N VAL A 173 15.79 8.18 5.31
CA VAL A 173 15.26 9.39 5.96
C VAL A 173 14.15 9.04 6.93
N ALA A 174 13.17 8.23 6.50
CA ALA A 174 12.04 7.85 7.35
C ALA A 174 12.47 7.11 8.62
N LEU A 175 13.50 6.24 8.54
CA LEU A 175 13.97 5.45 9.68
C LEU A 175 14.98 6.21 10.55
N LEU A 176 15.99 6.84 9.94
CA LEU A 176 17.10 7.44 10.70
C LEU A 176 16.67 8.70 11.44
N LEU A 177 15.77 9.50 10.87
CA LEU A 177 15.30 10.73 11.51
C LEU A 177 14.07 10.51 12.41
N ALA A 178 13.47 9.31 12.40
CA ALA A 178 12.30 9.00 13.23
C ALA A 178 12.50 9.29 14.74
N PRO A 179 13.62 8.92 15.39
CA PRO A 179 13.78 9.21 16.82
C PRO A 179 13.70 10.71 17.14
N VAL A 180 14.36 11.53 16.30
CA VAL A 180 14.34 13.00 16.45
C VAL A 180 12.95 13.57 16.19
N ALA A 181 12.30 13.08 15.11
CA ALA A 181 10.94 13.47 14.77
C ALA A 181 9.93 13.11 15.88
N MET A 182 10.02 11.90 16.43
CA MET A 182 9.13 11.47 17.52
C MET A 182 9.36 12.29 18.80
N TRP A 183 10.59 12.64 19.11
CA TRP A 183 10.89 13.54 20.23
C TRP A 183 10.16 14.88 20.12
N GLY A 184 10.08 15.46 18.92
CA GLY A 184 9.36 16.73 18.68
C GLY A 184 7.85 16.57 18.48
N LEU A 185 7.42 15.55 17.69
CA LEU A 185 6.00 15.37 17.32
C LEU A 185 5.15 14.84 18.47
N THR A 186 5.68 13.93 19.31
CA THR A 186 4.90 13.33 20.39
C THR A 186 4.33 14.37 21.36
N PRO A 187 5.11 15.35 21.90
CA PRO A 187 4.57 16.37 22.77
C PRO A 187 3.57 17.30 22.06
N LEU A 188 3.77 17.57 20.77
CA LEU A 188 2.82 18.34 19.97
C LEU A 188 1.47 17.61 19.83
N VAL A 189 1.51 16.33 19.46
CA VAL A 189 0.30 15.49 19.32
C VAL A 189 -0.41 15.32 20.67
N ARG A 190 0.33 15.20 21.78
CA ARG A 190 -0.25 15.14 23.14
C ARG A 190 -1.02 16.41 23.48
N ARG A 191 -0.54 17.59 23.08
CA ARG A 191 -1.30 18.85 23.21
C ARG A 191 -2.57 18.86 22.37
N LEU A 192 -2.52 18.31 21.15
CA LEU A 192 -3.70 18.18 20.28
C LEU A 192 -4.74 17.21 20.87
N GLU A 193 -4.28 16.11 21.45
CA GLU A 193 -5.13 15.12 22.11
C GLU A 193 -5.85 15.71 23.34
N SER A 194 -5.16 16.49 24.18
CA SER A 194 -5.73 17.10 25.36
C SER A 194 -6.70 18.27 25.06
N ALA A 195 -6.72 18.78 23.84
CA ALA A 195 -7.56 19.91 23.48
C ALA A 195 -9.00 19.46 23.11
N PRO A 196 -10.07 20.12 23.58
CA PRO A 196 -11.46 19.69 23.42
C PRO A 196 -11.94 19.53 21.98
N ARG A 197 -11.36 20.29 21.04
CA ARG A 197 -11.75 20.27 19.61
C ARG A 197 -10.99 19.26 18.77
N THR A 198 -9.78 18.91 19.16
CA THR A 198 -8.86 18.09 18.35
C THR A 198 -8.58 16.72 18.94
N GLY A 199 -8.87 16.50 20.24
CA GLY A 199 -8.62 15.22 20.90
C GLY A 199 -9.23 14.04 20.19
N ALA A 200 -10.48 14.16 19.70
CA ALA A 200 -11.17 13.11 18.95
C ALA A 200 -10.51 12.76 17.60
N LEU A 201 -9.64 13.60 17.04
CA LEU A 201 -8.86 13.27 15.85
C LEU A 201 -7.72 12.30 16.19
N VAL A 202 -7.11 12.45 17.36
CA VAL A 202 -6.02 11.61 17.82
C VAL A 202 -6.55 10.30 18.40
N TRP A 203 -7.53 10.38 19.29
CA TRP A 203 -8.06 9.22 20.01
C TRP A 203 -9.59 9.29 20.14
N ALA A 204 -10.25 8.18 19.83
CA ALA A 204 -11.72 8.10 19.91
C ALA A 204 -12.26 7.82 21.33
N GLY A 205 -11.37 7.62 22.32
CA GLY A 205 -11.72 7.32 23.71
C GLY A 205 -12.12 5.86 23.96
N PRO A 206 -12.20 5.44 25.23
CA PRO A 206 -12.53 4.06 25.63
C PRO A 206 -13.97 3.66 25.30
N GLY A 207 -14.87 4.61 25.12
CA GLY A 207 -16.28 4.33 24.80
C GLY A 207 -16.53 3.60 23.49
N VAL A 208 -15.60 3.65 22.54
CA VAL A 208 -15.69 2.90 21.27
C VAL A 208 -15.47 1.41 21.49
N HIS A 209 -14.63 1.02 22.46
CA HIS A 209 -14.40 -0.38 22.85
C HIS A 209 -15.60 -0.94 23.62
N ALA A 210 -16.09 -0.21 24.61
CA ALA A 210 -17.27 -0.61 25.40
C ALA A 210 -18.52 -0.81 24.53
N ALA A 211 -18.75 0.03 23.53
CA ALA A 211 -19.86 -0.12 22.58
C ALA A 211 -19.72 -1.33 21.67
N ARG A 212 -18.52 -1.83 21.43
CA ARG A 212 -18.27 -3.03 20.63
C ARG A 212 -18.41 -4.31 21.45
N GLU A 213 -17.93 -4.30 22.70
CA GLU A 213 -18.11 -5.42 23.64
C GLU A 213 -19.59 -5.60 23.98
N GLY A 214 -20.31 -4.53 24.33
CA GLY A 214 -21.74 -4.58 24.56
C GLY A 214 -22.56 -5.05 23.35
N ARG A 215 -22.11 -4.79 22.12
CA ARG A 215 -22.78 -5.30 20.91
C ARG A 215 -22.49 -6.77 20.65
N THR A 216 -21.31 -7.27 21.01
CA THR A 216 -21.00 -8.70 20.92
C THR A 216 -21.75 -9.49 21.98
N ASP A 217 -21.87 -8.97 23.20
CA ASP A 217 -22.64 -9.60 24.29
C ASP A 217 -24.14 -9.66 23.97
N VAL A 218 -24.73 -8.58 23.42
CA VAL A 218 -26.12 -8.58 22.99
C VAL A 218 -26.36 -9.55 21.83
N THR A 219 -25.43 -9.66 20.87
CA THR A 219 -25.56 -10.61 19.75
C THR A 219 -25.37 -12.05 20.20
N SER A 220 -24.51 -12.32 21.17
CA SER A 220 -24.36 -13.67 21.76
C SER A 220 -25.57 -14.07 22.60
N ALA A 221 -26.11 -13.15 23.40
CA ALA A 221 -27.34 -13.36 24.19
C ALA A 221 -28.56 -13.61 23.30
N LEU A 222 -28.73 -12.83 22.22
CA LEU A 222 -29.81 -13.06 21.26
C LEU A 222 -29.70 -14.39 20.50
N ARG A 223 -28.43 -14.87 20.29
CA ARG A 223 -28.18 -16.15 19.66
C ARG A 223 -28.43 -17.33 20.60
N GLU A 224 -28.26 -17.14 21.90
CA GLU A 224 -28.53 -18.11 22.95
C GLU A 224 -30.05 -18.22 23.24
N GLU A 225 -30.76 -17.07 23.21
CA GLU A 225 -32.22 -17.04 23.31
C GLU A 225 -32.95 -17.62 22.07
N ALA A 226 -32.33 -17.55 20.89
CA ALA A 226 -32.89 -18.10 19.66
C ALA A 226 -32.90 -19.65 19.63
N GLY A 227 -32.23 -20.32 20.56
CA GLY A 227 -32.17 -21.78 20.67
C GLY A 227 -31.58 -22.45 19.43
N PRO A 228 -31.24 -23.74 19.48
CA PRO A 228 -30.85 -24.47 18.29
C PRO A 228 -32.03 -24.51 17.31
N GLU A 229 -31.78 -24.12 16.04
CA GLU A 229 -32.76 -24.28 14.97
C GLU A 229 -33.34 -25.71 15.02
N PRO A 230 -34.68 -25.87 14.99
CA PRO A 230 -35.26 -27.20 14.99
C PRO A 230 -34.71 -27.94 13.76
N ALA A 231 -34.04 -29.06 14.04
CA ALA A 231 -33.53 -29.93 12.99
C ALA A 231 -34.67 -30.26 12.05
N GLY A 232 -34.59 -29.78 10.81
CA GLY A 232 -35.61 -29.99 9.81
C GLY A 232 -35.85 -31.48 9.64
N ASP A 233 -37.07 -31.92 10.03
CA ASP A 233 -37.57 -33.25 9.81
C ASP A 233 -37.62 -33.54 8.31
N SER A 234 -36.51 -34.04 7.75
CA SER A 234 -36.47 -34.57 6.40
C SER A 234 -37.10 -35.99 6.36
N GLY A 235 -38.36 -36.08 6.78
CA GLY A 235 -39.19 -37.27 6.67
C GLY A 235 -39.61 -37.56 5.23
N VAL A 236 -38.67 -37.83 4.35
CA VAL A 236 -38.92 -38.46 3.05
C VAL A 236 -38.64 -39.96 3.19
N GLN A 237 -39.64 -40.73 3.58
CA GLN A 237 -39.61 -42.18 3.45
C GLN A 237 -39.58 -42.58 1.97
N PRO A 238 -38.66 -43.42 1.52
CA PRO A 238 -38.73 -43.99 0.18
C PRO A 238 -39.84 -45.05 0.12
N ARG A 239 -40.90 -44.78 -0.67
CA ARG A 239 -41.94 -45.74 -1.04
C ARG A 239 -41.31 -47.00 -1.60
N ARG A 240 -41.37 -48.11 -0.84
CA ARG A 240 -41.19 -49.49 -1.32
C ARG A 240 -42.25 -49.80 -2.40
N ARG A 241 -41.87 -49.83 -3.66
CA ARG A 241 -42.65 -50.49 -4.72
C ARG A 241 -42.47 -51.99 -4.60
N GLY A 242 -43.61 -52.67 -4.37
CA GLY A 242 -43.73 -54.10 -4.30
C GLY A 242 -43.27 -54.77 -5.58
N ARG A 243 -42.57 -55.86 -5.41
CA ARG A 243 -42.15 -56.81 -6.39
C ARG A 243 -43.27 -57.85 -6.54
N SER A 244 -43.98 -57.85 -7.66
CA SER A 244 -44.79 -59.02 -8.09
C SER A 244 -44.09 -59.68 -9.26
N GLY A 245 -43.95 -60.98 -9.16
CA GLY A 245 -43.07 -61.84 -9.88
C GLY A 245 -43.62 -62.40 -11.20
N ARG A 246 -42.91 -63.44 -11.64
CA ARG A 246 -43.06 -64.32 -12.82
C ARG A 246 -42.35 -63.77 -14.07
N GLY A 247 -41.58 -64.56 -14.69
CA GLY A 247 -41.48 -65.98 -15.00
C GLY A 247 -40.28 -66.24 -15.88
N GLU A 248 -39.71 -67.28 -15.56
CA GLU A 248 -39.08 -68.35 -16.36
C GLU A 248 -39.05 -68.17 -17.90
N ARG A 249 -37.88 -68.39 -18.42
CA ARG A 249 -37.50 -69.41 -19.45
C ARG A 249 -36.36 -68.93 -20.31
N ASP A 250 -35.27 -69.60 -20.15
CA ASP A 250 -34.60 -70.49 -21.11
C ASP A 250 -33.98 -69.92 -22.40
N LEU A 251 -32.81 -70.47 -22.63
CA LEU A 251 -32.09 -70.88 -23.83
C LEU A 251 -31.01 -69.90 -24.37
N ALA A 252 -29.80 -70.29 -24.13
CA ALA A 252 -28.79 -70.84 -25.02
C ALA A 252 -28.45 -70.02 -26.30
N ALA A 253 -27.26 -69.56 -26.34
CA ALA A 253 -26.18 -69.79 -27.30
C ALA A 253 -25.00 -68.87 -26.95
#